data_ac6d27d090883cc276f4ce72537df1db
#
_entry.id   ac6d27d090883cc276f4ce72537df1db
#
_cell.length_a   1.000
_cell.length_b   1.000
_cell.length_c   1.000
_cell.angle_alpha   90.00
_cell.angle_beta   90.00
_cell.angle_gamma   90.00
#
_symmetry.space_group_name_H-M   'P 1'
#
loop_
_entity.id
_entity.type
_entity.pdbx_description
1 polymer ?
#
loop_
_entity_poly.entity_id
_entity_poly.type
_entity_poly.pdbx_seq_one_letter_code
_entity_poly.pdbx_strand_id
1 'polypeptide(L)'
;RDSSTSRGLGDVYKRQILADGRRVKVPYGDIELADLGEGSVISISYNGNDHHLYIKGKCQFRFTTLMDDIIDRTKELLATDSIYKSQALEISDLNNPLVMDLSNIDREMMVLSEDTALGLRPLKSRIKYPEKCTERGIPLKYGALFEGPYGTGKTLLAFKLIQEAIQNNWVSVYLKDPTLLAETIRLCKVIDGTGHGVVIFVEDIDQVTRGKRDAAMQDILNTLDGGDTKGMNVITLFTTNHLELIEPTFLRGKRIGKVISLGALDEATAKEFIERSFVGDYTLQGDFSAVCKQIRDSNIAPAFMAEIVESVKSDMIFMDDTKVVLPQYIKVAVESYLRQVGLAQKKDMTETPEVKFAESIREITGIDRVEKKVDELIEMQD
;
A
#
# COMPACT_ATOMS: atom_id res chain seq x y z
N ARG A 1 -46.49 -36.14 -11.19
CA ARG A 1 -46.92 -35.56 -9.88
C ARG A 1 -45.68 -35.00 -9.25
N ASP A 2 -45.49 -33.75 -9.53
CA ASP A 2 -44.46 -32.92 -8.96
C ASP A 2 -44.79 -32.71 -7.47
N SER A 3 -43.96 -33.22 -6.60
CA SER A 3 -43.89 -32.79 -5.21
C SER A 3 -42.43 -32.64 -4.80
N SER A 4 -41.71 -31.86 -5.56
CA SER A 4 -40.55 -31.18 -5.03
C SER A 4 -41.07 -29.99 -4.24
N THR A 5 -41.35 -30.20 -2.99
CA THR A 5 -41.56 -29.14 -2.02
C THR A 5 -40.25 -28.42 -1.79
N SER A 6 -39.80 -27.66 -2.75
CA SER A 6 -38.95 -26.51 -2.51
C SER A 6 -39.82 -25.49 -1.78
N ARG A 7 -39.96 -25.63 -0.47
CA ARG A 7 -40.49 -24.55 0.35
C ARG A 7 -39.60 -23.34 0.15
N GLY A 8 -40.06 -22.46 -0.70
CA GLY A 8 -39.86 -21.04 -0.53
C GLY A 8 -38.48 -20.47 -0.75
N LEU A 9 -37.87 -20.64 -1.92
CA LEU A 9 -36.86 -19.67 -2.39
C LEU A 9 -37.48 -18.29 -2.74
N GLY A 10 -38.79 -18.13 -2.59
CA GLY A 10 -39.53 -16.90 -2.96
C GLY A 10 -39.18 -15.68 -2.12
N ASP A 11 -38.83 -15.86 -0.85
CA ASP A 11 -38.55 -14.77 0.09
C ASP A 11 -37.12 -14.75 0.62
N VAL A 12 -36.22 -15.55 0.07
CA VAL A 12 -34.90 -15.86 0.60
C VAL A 12 -33.80 -15.10 -0.17
N TYR A 13 -34.12 -13.95 -0.75
CA TYR A 13 -33.13 -13.11 -1.39
C TYR A 13 -33.01 -11.76 -0.70
N LYS A 14 -31.84 -11.43 -0.20
CA LYS A 14 -31.51 -10.06 0.21
C LYS A 14 -30.91 -9.32 -0.99
N ARG A 15 -31.33 -8.09 -1.18
CA ARG A 15 -30.69 -7.19 -2.14
C ARG A 15 -29.45 -6.60 -1.47
N GLN A 16 -28.31 -6.85 -2.05
CA GLN A 16 -27.05 -6.28 -1.62
C GLN A 16 -26.52 -5.35 -2.71
N ILE A 17 -25.90 -4.26 -2.30
CA ILE A 17 -25.17 -3.38 -3.20
C ILE A 17 -23.70 -3.76 -3.05
N LEU A 18 -23.10 -4.23 -4.14
CA LEU A 18 -21.67 -4.48 -4.18
C LEU A 18 -20.91 -3.15 -4.13
N ALA A 19 -19.64 -3.20 -3.78
CA ALA A 19 -18.78 -2.01 -3.70
C ALA A 19 -18.64 -1.27 -5.05
N ASP A 20 -18.87 -1.96 -6.17
CA ASP A 20 -18.93 -1.38 -7.51
C ASP A 20 -20.30 -0.76 -7.85
N GLY A 21 -21.23 -0.69 -6.89
CA GLY A 21 -22.58 -0.16 -7.04
C GLY A 21 -23.60 -1.11 -7.69
N ARG A 22 -23.20 -2.31 -8.13
CA ARG A 22 -24.12 -3.29 -8.67
C ARG A 22 -25.05 -3.82 -7.58
N ARG A 23 -26.34 -3.97 -7.93
CA ARG A 23 -27.34 -4.58 -7.06
C ARG A 23 -27.45 -6.06 -7.38
N VAL A 24 -27.12 -6.90 -6.44
CA VAL A 24 -27.25 -8.35 -6.57
C VAL A 24 -28.33 -8.89 -5.62
N LYS A 25 -28.96 -9.98 -6.00
CA LYS A 25 -29.82 -10.76 -5.12
C LYS A 25 -29.00 -11.91 -4.60
N VAL A 26 -28.78 -11.95 -3.28
CA VAL A 26 -28.01 -13.01 -2.63
C VAL A 26 -29.01 -13.93 -1.94
N PRO A 27 -28.99 -15.25 -2.25
CA PRO A 27 -29.83 -16.20 -1.55
C PRO A 27 -29.37 -16.35 -0.09
N TYR A 28 -30.33 -16.54 0.80
CA TYR A 28 -30.05 -16.93 2.19
C TYR A 28 -31.12 -17.92 2.69
N GLY A 29 -30.81 -18.73 3.68
CA GLY A 29 -31.71 -19.71 4.26
C GLY A 29 -31.18 -21.13 4.15
N ASP A 30 -32.02 -22.07 4.56
CA ASP A 30 -31.69 -23.49 4.58
C ASP A 30 -32.35 -24.18 3.40
N ILE A 31 -31.55 -24.94 2.66
CA ILE A 31 -32.01 -25.77 1.54
C ILE A 31 -31.82 -27.23 1.95
N GLU A 32 -32.91 -27.97 2.16
CA GLU A 32 -32.86 -29.39 2.44
C GLU A 32 -32.55 -30.16 1.14
N LEU A 33 -31.58 -31.03 1.21
CA LEU A 33 -31.15 -31.89 0.11
C LEU A 33 -31.70 -33.29 0.34
N ALA A 34 -33.02 -33.47 0.15
CA ALA A 34 -33.73 -34.73 0.43
C ALA A 34 -33.11 -35.93 -0.29
N ASP A 35 -32.58 -35.74 -1.49
CA ASP A 35 -31.97 -36.77 -2.31
C ASP A 35 -30.64 -37.29 -1.74
N LEU A 36 -30.02 -36.59 -0.79
CA LEU A 36 -28.74 -36.96 -0.17
C LEU A 36 -28.88 -37.58 1.22
N GLY A 37 -30.11 -37.74 1.67
CA GLY A 37 -30.44 -38.34 2.95
C GLY A 37 -30.98 -37.33 3.98
N GLU A 38 -31.71 -37.85 4.93
CA GLU A 38 -32.37 -37.07 5.97
C GLU A 38 -31.39 -36.25 6.81
N GLY A 39 -31.63 -34.95 6.91
CA GLY A 39 -30.79 -34.01 7.66
C GLY A 39 -29.58 -33.46 6.85
N SER A 40 -29.53 -33.65 5.53
CA SER A 40 -28.56 -32.97 4.66
C SER A 40 -29.10 -31.59 4.29
N VAL A 41 -28.40 -30.54 4.68
CA VAL A 41 -28.83 -29.14 4.52
C VAL A 41 -27.68 -28.29 4.00
N ILE A 42 -27.98 -27.43 3.03
CA ILE A 42 -27.14 -26.29 2.69
C ILE A 42 -27.74 -25.06 3.35
N SER A 43 -27.00 -24.45 4.26
CA SER A 43 -27.40 -23.23 4.94
C SER A 43 -26.59 -22.04 4.40
N ILE A 44 -27.28 -21.01 3.93
CA ILE A 44 -26.69 -19.73 3.59
C ILE A 44 -27.18 -18.71 4.62
N SER A 45 -26.29 -18.24 5.46
CA SER A 45 -26.61 -17.25 6.49
C SER A 45 -25.95 -15.90 6.19
N TYR A 46 -26.56 -14.85 6.73
CA TYR A 46 -26.08 -13.48 6.63
C TYR A 46 -26.21 -12.82 8.00
N ASN A 47 -25.10 -12.34 8.52
CA ASN A 47 -25.03 -11.71 9.84
C ASN A 47 -25.00 -10.18 9.80
N GLY A 48 -25.31 -9.57 8.65
CA GLY A 48 -25.27 -8.11 8.44
C GLY A 48 -24.08 -7.64 7.60
N ASN A 49 -22.95 -8.31 7.71
CA ASN A 49 -21.73 -8.00 6.95
C ASN A 49 -21.25 -9.17 6.10
N ASP A 50 -21.45 -10.40 6.54
CA ASP A 50 -20.87 -11.58 5.89
C ASP A 50 -21.92 -12.59 5.46
N HIS A 51 -21.64 -13.26 4.35
CA HIS A 51 -22.38 -14.43 3.88
C HIS A 51 -21.59 -15.69 4.22
N HIS A 52 -22.23 -16.60 4.94
CA HIS A 52 -21.66 -17.90 5.28
C HIS A 52 -22.41 -19.01 4.58
N LEU A 53 -21.68 -19.87 3.88
CA LEU A 53 -22.20 -21.11 3.31
C LEU A 53 -21.80 -22.28 4.21
N TYR A 54 -22.78 -22.90 4.85
CA TYR A 54 -22.58 -24.10 5.63
C TYR A 54 -23.22 -25.29 4.91
N ILE A 55 -22.49 -26.38 4.82
CA ILE A 55 -22.99 -27.65 4.29
C ILE A 55 -22.90 -28.66 5.41
N LYS A 56 -24.07 -29.19 5.79
CA LYS A 56 -24.20 -30.17 6.86
C LYS A 56 -24.95 -31.41 6.32
N GLY A 57 -24.45 -32.59 6.63
CA GLY A 57 -25.11 -33.83 6.26
C GLY A 57 -24.45 -35.05 6.85
N LYS A 58 -25.06 -36.23 6.64
CA LYS A 58 -24.44 -37.51 6.96
C LYS A 58 -23.34 -37.79 5.93
N CYS A 59 -22.17 -38.23 6.40
CA CYS A 59 -21.02 -38.55 5.57
C CYS A 59 -21.30 -39.84 4.76
N GLN A 60 -21.95 -39.70 3.62
CA GLN A 60 -22.13 -40.76 2.62
C GLN A 60 -21.29 -40.46 1.41
N PHE A 61 -20.88 -41.51 0.67
CA PHE A 61 -20.03 -41.36 -0.54
C PHE A 61 -20.60 -40.34 -1.54
N ARG A 62 -21.91 -40.32 -1.78
CA ARG A 62 -22.57 -39.34 -2.65
C ARG A 62 -22.48 -37.91 -2.12
N PHE A 63 -22.50 -37.73 -0.82
CA PHE A 63 -22.36 -36.41 -0.20
C PHE A 63 -20.96 -35.83 -0.38
N THR A 64 -19.93 -36.69 -0.27
CA THR A 64 -18.54 -36.30 -0.51
C THR A 64 -18.34 -35.86 -1.96
N THR A 65 -18.87 -36.61 -2.94
CA THR A 65 -18.83 -36.24 -4.37
C THR A 65 -19.53 -34.91 -4.63
N LEU A 66 -20.70 -34.67 -4.04
CA LEU A 66 -21.40 -33.41 -4.17
C LEU A 66 -20.60 -32.25 -3.56
N MET A 67 -19.93 -32.45 -2.45
CA MET A 67 -19.05 -31.45 -1.84
C MET A 67 -17.93 -31.06 -2.78
N ASP A 68 -17.27 -32.07 -3.38
CA ASP A 68 -16.20 -31.85 -4.34
C ASP A 68 -16.72 -31.09 -5.58
N ASP A 69 -17.88 -31.47 -6.12
CA ASP A 69 -18.54 -30.76 -7.24
C ASP A 69 -18.89 -29.31 -6.89
N ILE A 70 -19.39 -29.04 -5.68
CA ILE A 70 -19.68 -27.69 -5.22
C ILE A 70 -18.40 -26.87 -5.10
N ILE A 71 -17.36 -27.46 -4.52
CA ILE A 71 -16.06 -26.78 -4.38
C ILE A 71 -15.48 -26.44 -5.75
N ASP A 72 -15.49 -27.41 -6.68
CA ASP A 72 -14.93 -27.20 -8.01
C ASP A 72 -15.78 -26.18 -8.82
N ARG A 73 -17.10 -26.25 -8.74
CA ARG A 73 -17.97 -25.27 -9.37
C ARG A 73 -17.81 -23.87 -8.76
N THR A 74 -17.58 -23.78 -7.44
CA THR A 74 -17.29 -22.52 -6.78
C THR A 74 -15.98 -21.93 -7.26
N LYS A 75 -14.92 -22.75 -7.40
CA LYS A 75 -13.65 -22.33 -7.98
C LYS A 75 -13.82 -21.82 -9.43
N GLU A 76 -14.55 -22.55 -10.26
CA GLU A 76 -14.86 -22.10 -11.63
C GLU A 76 -15.58 -20.76 -11.67
N LEU A 77 -16.59 -20.55 -10.82
CA LEU A 77 -17.32 -19.29 -10.73
C LEU A 77 -16.41 -18.16 -10.21
N LEU A 78 -15.59 -18.44 -9.22
CA LEU A 78 -14.60 -17.45 -8.75
C LEU A 78 -13.60 -17.09 -9.86
N ALA A 79 -13.23 -18.04 -10.72
CA ALA A 79 -12.35 -17.79 -11.85
C ALA A 79 -12.97 -16.89 -12.92
N THR A 80 -14.28 -17.01 -13.18
CA THR A 80 -14.97 -16.30 -14.27
C THR A 80 -15.67 -15.03 -13.78
N ASP A 81 -16.39 -15.12 -12.67
CA ASP A 81 -17.37 -14.12 -12.22
C ASP A 81 -17.08 -13.58 -10.79
N SER A 82 -15.85 -13.76 -10.29
CA SER A 82 -15.48 -13.26 -8.96
C SER A 82 -15.73 -11.75 -8.86
N ILE A 83 -16.40 -11.32 -7.79
CA ILE A 83 -16.57 -9.91 -7.44
C ILE A 83 -15.22 -9.24 -7.08
N TYR A 84 -14.20 -10.04 -6.78
CA TYR A 84 -12.86 -9.57 -6.42
C TYR A 84 -11.93 -9.44 -7.64
N LYS A 85 -12.35 -9.97 -8.80
CA LYS A 85 -11.58 -9.90 -10.03
C LYS A 85 -11.40 -8.44 -10.46
N SER A 86 -10.19 -8.07 -10.79
CA SER A 86 -9.86 -6.69 -11.19
C SER A 86 -10.25 -5.64 -10.15
N GLN A 87 -10.20 -6.01 -8.86
CA GLN A 87 -10.43 -5.10 -7.74
C GLN A 87 -9.20 -4.99 -6.86
N ALA A 88 -9.07 -3.85 -6.19
CA ALA A 88 -8.16 -3.70 -5.06
C ALA A 88 -8.95 -3.89 -3.77
N LEU A 89 -8.45 -4.73 -2.90
CA LEU A 89 -9.06 -5.02 -1.60
C LEU A 89 -8.18 -4.44 -0.49
N GLU A 90 -8.78 -3.71 0.44
CA GLU A 90 -8.16 -3.38 1.71
C GLU A 90 -8.56 -4.44 2.74
N ILE A 91 -7.56 -5.04 3.39
CA ILE A 91 -7.77 -6.03 4.45
C ILE A 91 -7.23 -5.45 5.76
N SER A 92 -8.16 -5.06 6.62
CA SER A 92 -7.92 -4.75 8.03
C SER A 92 -8.51 -5.84 8.93
N ASP A 93 -9.53 -6.54 8.43
CA ASP A 93 -10.15 -7.74 9.01
C ASP A 93 -10.39 -8.74 7.87
N LEU A 94 -9.91 -9.96 8.05
CA LEU A 94 -10.03 -11.03 7.05
C LEU A 94 -11.48 -11.41 6.73
N ASN A 95 -12.39 -11.19 7.67
CA ASN A 95 -13.81 -11.49 7.47
C ASN A 95 -14.55 -10.38 6.70
N ASN A 96 -13.95 -9.21 6.54
CA ASN A 96 -14.58 -8.05 5.91
C ASN A 96 -13.62 -7.28 5.02
N PRO A 97 -13.15 -7.87 3.91
CA PRO A 97 -12.34 -7.16 2.93
C PRO A 97 -13.15 -6.04 2.28
N LEU A 98 -12.57 -4.84 2.23
CA LEU A 98 -13.19 -3.66 1.63
C LEU A 98 -12.63 -3.42 0.24
N VAL A 99 -13.49 -3.11 -0.73
CA VAL A 99 -13.02 -2.70 -2.06
C VAL A 99 -12.53 -1.26 -1.99
N MET A 100 -11.34 -1.04 -2.50
CA MET A 100 -10.70 0.27 -2.57
C MET A 100 -11.06 1.00 -3.86
N ASP A 101 -11.36 2.28 -3.76
CA ASP A 101 -11.44 3.17 -4.91
C ASP A 101 -10.06 3.79 -5.20
N LEU A 102 -9.45 3.37 -6.29
CA LEU A 102 -8.16 3.88 -6.78
C LEU A 102 -8.30 4.90 -7.92
N SER A 103 -9.50 5.40 -8.19
CA SER A 103 -9.77 6.29 -9.34
C SER A 103 -8.98 7.61 -9.28
N ASN A 104 -8.62 8.06 -8.09
CA ASN A 104 -7.85 9.29 -7.90
C ASN A 104 -6.32 9.10 -8.04
N ILE A 105 -5.83 7.86 -7.97
CA ILE A 105 -4.39 7.56 -8.05
C ILE A 105 -3.78 7.99 -9.39
N ASP A 106 -4.54 7.94 -10.47
CA ASP A 106 -4.08 8.38 -11.79
C ASP A 106 -3.75 9.87 -11.84
N ARG A 107 -4.47 10.68 -11.05
CA ARG A 107 -4.29 12.13 -11.00
C ARG A 107 -3.04 12.53 -10.22
N GLU A 108 -2.58 11.67 -9.32
CA GLU A 108 -1.39 11.93 -8.56
C GLU A 108 -0.14 11.77 -9.43
N MET A 109 0.65 12.83 -9.48
CA MET A 109 1.85 12.85 -10.28
C MET A 109 2.96 12.07 -9.61
N MET A 110 3.61 11.21 -10.38
CA MET A 110 4.82 10.50 -9.96
C MET A 110 5.91 10.71 -11.00
N VAL A 111 7.07 11.10 -10.53
CA VAL A 111 8.31 11.18 -11.30
C VAL A 111 9.31 10.21 -10.67
N LEU A 112 9.95 9.41 -11.50
CA LEU A 112 10.90 8.39 -11.06
C LEU A 112 12.25 8.64 -11.69
N SER A 113 13.33 8.50 -10.93
CA SER A 113 14.67 8.49 -11.50
C SER A 113 14.84 7.33 -12.49
N GLU A 114 15.78 7.43 -13.39
CA GLU A 114 16.06 6.37 -14.37
C GLU A 114 16.42 5.05 -13.67
N ASP A 115 17.21 5.10 -12.61
CA ASP A 115 17.61 3.93 -11.83
C ASP A 115 16.40 3.25 -11.16
N THR A 116 15.50 4.05 -10.59
CA THR A 116 14.25 3.53 -10.00
C THR A 116 13.39 2.89 -11.09
N ALA A 117 13.22 3.55 -12.23
CA ALA A 117 12.44 3.02 -13.35
C ALA A 117 13.03 1.72 -13.90
N LEU A 118 14.36 1.62 -14.01
CA LEU A 118 15.07 0.38 -14.38
C LEU A 118 14.87 -0.72 -13.34
N GLY A 119 14.97 -0.38 -12.05
CA GLY A 119 14.75 -1.29 -10.95
C GLY A 119 13.35 -1.91 -10.94
N LEU A 120 12.34 -1.20 -11.42
CA LEU A 120 10.95 -1.66 -11.50
C LEU A 120 10.67 -2.61 -12.68
N ARG A 121 11.52 -2.65 -13.71
CA ARG A 121 11.27 -3.47 -14.91
C ARG A 121 10.97 -4.94 -14.63
N PRO A 122 11.71 -5.66 -13.75
CA PRO A 122 11.42 -7.06 -13.45
C PRO A 122 10.04 -7.27 -12.82
N LEU A 123 9.59 -6.34 -12.00
CA LEU A 123 8.27 -6.36 -11.36
C LEU A 123 7.17 -6.07 -12.39
N LYS A 124 7.30 -4.98 -13.14
CA LYS A 124 6.35 -4.60 -14.19
C LYS A 124 6.20 -5.65 -15.28
N SER A 125 7.29 -6.35 -15.65
CA SER A 125 7.23 -7.43 -16.62
C SER A 125 6.33 -8.56 -16.16
N ARG A 126 6.36 -8.94 -14.86
CA ARG A 126 5.51 -9.98 -14.29
C ARG A 126 4.05 -9.57 -14.23
N ILE A 127 3.79 -8.31 -13.90
CA ILE A 127 2.42 -7.77 -13.85
C ILE A 127 1.82 -7.69 -15.26
N LYS A 128 2.55 -7.13 -16.21
CA LYS A 128 2.03 -6.87 -17.57
C LYS A 128 2.02 -8.08 -18.50
N TYR A 129 2.98 -8.98 -18.33
CA TYR A 129 3.24 -10.07 -19.27
C TYR A 129 3.43 -11.41 -18.55
N PRO A 130 2.48 -11.82 -17.69
CA PRO A 130 2.66 -13.04 -16.87
C PRO A 130 2.88 -14.30 -17.73
N GLU A 131 2.15 -14.45 -18.84
CA GLU A 131 2.29 -15.59 -19.75
C GLU A 131 3.69 -15.63 -20.37
N LYS A 132 4.19 -14.49 -20.87
CA LYS A 132 5.55 -14.41 -21.46
C LYS A 132 6.64 -14.69 -20.43
N CYS A 133 6.43 -14.32 -19.19
CA CYS A 133 7.34 -14.66 -18.10
C CYS A 133 7.38 -16.17 -17.89
N THR A 134 6.21 -16.81 -17.80
CA THR A 134 6.07 -18.26 -17.61
C THR A 134 6.68 -19.03 -18.76
N GLU A 135 6.39 -18.65 -20.01
CA GLU A 135 6.98 -19.26 -21.22
C GLU A 135 8.52 -19.23 -21.23
N ARG A 136 9.10 -18.19 -20.63
CA ARG A 136 10.56 -18.03 -20.51
C ARG A 136 11.15 -18.62 -19.24
N GLY A 137 10.35 -19.32 -18.44
CA GLY A 137 10.79 -19.90 -17.17
C GLY A 137 11.08 -18.87 -16.08
N ILE A 138 10.56 -17.65 -16.21
CA ILE A 138 10.67 -16.60 -15.19
C ILE A 138 9.55 -16.79 -14.18
N PRO A 139 9.86 -17.06 -12.89
CA PRO A 139 8.82 -17.26 -11.87
C PRO A 139 8.03 -15.97 -11.65
N LEU A 140 6.71 -16.07 -11.55
CA LEU A 140 5.84 -14.93 -11.25
C LEU A 140 5.89 -14.53 -9.78
N LYS A 141 6.22 -15.46 -8.89
CA LYS A 141 6.47 -15.14 -7.48
C LYS A 141 7.62 -14.14 -7.36
N TYR A 142 7.37 -12.98 -6.77
CA TYR A 142 8.36 -11.91 -6.66
C TYR A 142 8.08 -10.99 -5.48
N GLY A 143 9.10 -10.66 -4.69
CA GLY A 143 9.05 -9.65 -3.65
C GLY A 143 9.79 -8.38 -4.07
N ALA A 144 9.24 -7.22 -3.81
CA ALA A 144 9.91 -5.93 -3.94
C ALA A 144 9.75 -5.11 -2.65
N LEU A 145 10.83 -4.49 -2.22
CA LEU A 145 10.85 -3.58 -1.08
C LEU A 145 11.16 -2.17 -1.57
N PHE A 146 10.24 -1.25 -1.36
CA PHE A 146 10.44 0.18 -1.61
C PHE A 146 10.95 0.83 -0.32
N GLU A 147 12.15 1.37 -0.38
CA GLU A 147 12.78 2.02 0.75
C GLU A 147 13.03 3.50 0.46
N GLY A 148 13.13 4.30 1.51
CA GLY A 148 13.49 5.72 1.41
C GLY A 148 12.78 6.58 2.44
N PRO A 149 13.18 7.85 2.58
CA PRO A 149 12.59 8.79 3.53
C PRO A 149 11.09 9.01 3.31
N TYR A 150 10.45 9.67 4.27
CA TYR A 150 9.07 10.12 4.14
C TYR A 150 8.90 11.08 2.96
N GLY A 151 7.73 11.01 2.31
CA GLY A 151 7.39 11.90 1.20
C GLY A 151 8.03 11.56 -0.16
N THR A 152 8.78 10.47 -0.28
CA THR A 152 9.42 10.05 -1.55
C THR A 152 8.49 9.31 -2.50
N GLY A 153 7.23 9.02 -2.10
CA GLY A 153 6.21 8.42 -2.96
C GLY A 153 6.16 6.90 -2.94
N LYS A 154 6.72 6.21 -1.93
CA LYS A 154 6.71 4.74 -1.82
C LYS A 154 5.30 4.15 -1.88
N THR A 155 4.41 4.65 -1.05
CA THR A 155 2.99 4.22 -0.99
C THR A 155 2.27 4.52 -2.30
N LEU A 156 2.50 5.71 -2.90
CA LEU A 156 1.94 6.07 -4.19
C LEU A 156 2.42 5.13 -5.31
N LEU A 157 3.72 4.78 -5.33
CA LEU A 157 4.27 3.82 -6.28
C LEU A 157 3.60 2.46 -6.15
N ALA A 158 3.43 1.96 -4.92
CA ALA A 158 2.76 0.70 -4.66
C ALA A 158 1.31 0.71 -5.17
N PHE A 159 0.54 1.76 -4.92
CA PHE A 159 -0.83 1.89 -5.43
C PHE A 159 -0.90 2.01 -6.95
N LYS A 160 0.03 2.71 -7.60
CA LYS A 160 0.10 2.73 -9.07
C LYS A 160 0.41 1.35 -9.66
N LEU A 161 1.23 0.55 -8.98
CA LEU A 161 1.50 -0.84 -9.39
C LEU A 161 0.29 -1.75 -9.14
N ILE A 162 -0.47 -1.55 -8.05
CA ILE A 162 -1.74 -2.22 -7.81
C ILE A 162 -2.72 -1.89 -8.93
N GLN A 163 -2.86 -0.63 -9.30
CA GLN A 163 -3.74 -0.21 -10.39
C GLN A 163 -3.33 -0.85 -11.72
N GLU A 164 -2.03 -0.89 -12.02
CA GLU A 164 -1.48 -1.59 -13.19
C GLU A 164 -1.77 -3.11 -13.14
N ALA A 165 -1.71 -3.72 -11.96
CA ALA A 165 -2.03 -5.13 -11.75
C ALA A 165 -3.52 -5.43 -12.00
N ILE A 166 -4.42 -4.60 -11.47
CA ILE A 166 -5.87 -4.70 -11.70
C ILE A 166 -6.19 -4.64 -13.19
N GLN A 167 -5.58 -3.72 -13.95
CA GLN A 167 -5.75 -3.59 -15.40
C GLN A 167 -5.26 -4.83 -16.17
N ASN A 168 -4.38 -5.64 -15.56
CA ASN A 168 -3.89 -6.91 -16.08
C ASN A 168 -4.54 -8.13 -15.41
N ASN A 169 -5.73 -7.99 -14.84
CA ASN A 169 -6.56 -9.04 -14.23
C ASN A 169 -5.97 -9.73 -13.00
N TRP A 170 -5.01 -9.13 -12.30
CA TRP A 170 -4.55 -9.60 -11.01
C TRP A 170 -5.56 -9.25 -9.92
N VAL A 171 -5.67 -10.13 -8.93
CA VAL A 171 -6.30 -9.74 -7.65
C VAL A 171 -5.27 -8.93 -6.87
N SER A 172 -5.68 -7.81 -6.32
CA SER A 172 -4.76 -6.93 -5.60
C SER A 172 -5.27 -6.66 -4.19
N VAL A 173 -4.36 -6.73 -3.23
CA VAL A 173 -4.67 -6.56 -1.80
C VAL A 173 -3.74 -5.53 -1.19
N TYR A 174 -4.31 -4.59 -0.47
CA TYR A 174 -3.60 -3.70 0.44
C TYR A 174 -3.80 -4.17 1.88
N LEU A 175 -2.71 -4.42 2.57
CA LEU A 175 -2.67 -4.96 3.91
C LEU A 175 -2.02 -3.94 4.85
N LYS A 176 -2.79 -3.40 5.79
CA LYS A 176 -2.30 -2.44 6.78
C LYS A 176 -1.54 -3.10 7.93
N ASP A 177 -1.98 -4.28 8.33
CA ASP A 177 -1.32 -5.05 9.38
C ASP A 177 -0.46 -6.17 8.79
N PRO A 178 0.86 -6.05 8.81
CA PRO A 178 1.77 -7.05 8.26
C PRO A 178 1.61 -8.44 8.89
N THR A 179 1.10 -8.55 10.12
CA THR A 179 0.91 -9.83 10.83
C THR A 179 -0.13 -10.71 10.16
N LEU A 180 -1.08 -10.12 9.42
CA LEU A 180 -2.13 -10.84 8.70
C LEU A 180 -1.66 -11.41 7.34
N LEU A 181 -0.39 -11.23 6.95
CA LEU A 181 0.09 -11.60 5.62
C LEU A 181 -0.12 -13.07 5.30
N ALA A 182 0.17 -13.97 6.24
CA ALA A 182 0.03 -15.42 6.03
C ALA A 182 -1.43 -15.80 5.77
N GLU A 183 -2.34 -15.28 6.56
CA GLU A 183 -3.78 -15.55 6.45
C GLU A 183 -4.37 -14.90 5.19
N THR A 184 -3.92 -13.69 4.87
CA THR A 184 -4.28 -13.00 3.63
C THR A 184 -3.88 -13.82 2.40
N ILE A 185 -2.70 -14.41 2.37
CA ILE A 185 -2.27 -15.28 1.29
C ILE A 185 -3.16 -16.53 1.18
N ARG A 186 -3.58 -17.12 2.31
CA ARG A 186 -4.53 -18.25 2.31
C ARG A 186 -5.89 -17.84 1.75
N LEU A 187 -6.39 -16.68 2.14
CA LEU A 187 -7.63 -16.11 1.58
C LEU A 187 -7.49 -15.89 0.07
N CYS A 188 -6.39 -15.33 -0.36
CA CYS A 188 -6.12 -15.07 -1.77
C CYS A 188 -6.08 -16.35 -2.62
N LYS A 189 -5.68 -17.49 -2.08
CA LYS A 189 -5.77 -18.79 -2.78
C LYS A 189 -7.20 -19.16 -3.17
N VAL A 190 -8.16 -18.77 -2.35
CA VAL A 190 -9.58 -19.01 -2.62
C VAL A 190 -10.11 -18.00 -3.63
N ILE A 191 -9.64 -16.76 -3.55
CA ILE A 191 -10.12 -15.63 -4.38
C ILE A 191 -9.48 -15.66 -5.78
N ASP A 192 -8.22 -16.11 -5.90
CA ASP A 192 -7.50 -16.18 -7.19
C ASP A 192 -8.03 -17.35 -8.04
N GLY A 193 -9.25 -17.20 -8.49
CA GLY A 193 -9.81 -18.13 -9.49
C GLY A 193 -9.31 -17.86 -10.91
N THR A 194 -8.59 -16.76 -11.16
CA THR A 194 -8.12 -16.39 -12.50
C THR A 194 -6.84 -17.09 -12.91
N GLY A 195 -6.08 -17.62 -11.96
CA GLY A 195 -4.78 -18.24 -12.21
C GLY A 195 -3.67 -17.26 -12.59
N HIS A 196 -3.96 -15.97 -12.73
CA HIS A 196 -2.91 -14.96 -12.95
C HIS A 196 -2.09 -14.72 -11.70
N GLY A 197 -2.73 -14.69 -10.54
CA GLY A 197 -2.10 -14.52 -9.25
C GLY A 197 -2.55 -13.28 -8.50
N VAL A 198 -1.86 -13.01 -7.40
CA VAL A 198 -2.21 -11.97 -6.45
C VAL A 198 -1.05 -11.01 -6.25
N VAL A 199 -1.36 -9.71 -6.22
CA VAL A 199 -0.43 -8.65 -5.78
C VAL A 199 -0.83 -8.21 -4.39
N ILE A 200 0.08 -8.35 -3.41
CA ILE A 200 -0.16 -7.94 -2.01
C ILE A 200 0.77 -6.79 -1.68
N PHE A 201 0.22 -5.68 -1.29
CA PHE A 201 0.97 -4.54 -0.77
C PHE A 201 0.86 -4.48 0.74
N VAL A 202 2.00 -4.45 1.40
CA VAL A 202 2.15 -4.36 2.86
C VAL A 202 2.91 -3.09 3.19
N GLU A 203 2.29 -2.20 3.96
CA GLU A 203 2.90 -0.93 4.33
C GLU A 203 3.75 -1.08 5.58
N ASP A 204 4.84 -0.28 5.67
CA ASP A 204 5.71 -0.12 6.84
C ASP A 204 6.13 -1.44 7.50
N ILE A 205 6.69 -2.36 6.71
CA ILE A 205 7.10 -3.69 7.17
C ILE A 205 8.12 -3.64 8.33
N ASP A 206 8.83 -2.54 8.50
CA ASP A 206 9.73 -2.33 9.62
C ASP A 206 9.03 -2.36 10.99
N GLN A 207 7.72 -2.13 11.07
CA GLN A 207 6.97 -2.22 12.31
C GLN A 207 7.02 -3.62 12.94
N VAL A 208 7.08 -4.67 12.13
CA VAL A 208 7.16 -6.07 12.59
C VAL A 208 8.56 -6.66 12.48
N THR A 209 9.48 -5.97 11.80
CA THR A 209 10.87 -6.43 11.63
C THR A 209 11.83 -5.79 12.63
N ARG A 210 11.35 -4.88 13.47
CA ARG A 210 12.15 -4.20 14.53
C ARG A 210 12.48 -5.18 15.63
N GLY A 211 13.74 -5.50 15.78
CA GLY A 211 14.27 -6.18 16.96
C GLY A 211 14.40 -7.69 16.85
N LYS A 212 14.08 -8.43 17.92
CA LYS A 212 14.26 -9.87 17.99
C LYS A 212 13.25 -10.58 17.10
N ARG A 213 13.67 -11.70 16.48
CA ARG A 213 12.78 -12.62 15.78
C ARG A 213 11.65 -13.05 16.72
N ASP A 214 10.49 -12.46 16.54
CA ASP A 214 9.27 -12.90 17.17
C ASP A 214 8.51 -13.90 16.30
N ALA A 215 7.42 -14.44 16.82
CA ALA A 215 6.59 -15.42 16.10
C ALA A 215 6.01 -14.80 14.82
N ALA A 216 5.58 -13.54 14.84
CA ALA A 216 4.97 -12.86 13.70
C ALA A 216 5.98 -12.71 12.54
N MET A 217 7.21 -12.28 12.84
CA MET A 217 8.28 -12.20 11.84
C MET A 217 8.60 -13.58 11.26
N GLN A 218 8.65 -14.62 12.09
CA GLN A 218 8.93 -15.98 11.63
C GLN A 218 7.83 -16.50 10.70
N ASP A 219 6.57 -16.20 10.99
CA ASP A 219 5.43 -16.58 10.15
C ASP A 219 5.46 -15.87 8.79
N ILE A 220 5.79 -14.58 8.77
CA ILE A 220 5.99 -13.82 7.53
C ILE A 220 7.11 -14.45 6.69
N LEU A 221 8.26 -14.75 7.30
CA LEU A 221 9.40 -15.36 6.61
C LEU A 221 9.04 -16.74 6.01
N ASN A 222 8.38 -17.59 6.79
CA ASN A 222 7.93 -18.92 6.35
C ASN A 222 6.95 -18.83 5.19
N THR A 223 6.04 -17.87 5.25
CA THR A 223 5.05 -17.60 4.21
C THR A 223 5.73 -17.16 2.92
N LEU A 224 6.68 -16.24 3.01
CA LEU A 224 7.45 -15.77 1.84
C LEU A 224 8.35 -16.87 1.27
N ASP A 225 8.90 -17.79 2.06
CA ASP A 225 9.72 -18.92 1.59
C ASP A 225 8.91 -19.97 0.81
N GLY A 226 7.60 -19.98 0.97
CA GLY A 226 6.74 -20.78 0.11
C GLY A 226 6.00 -21.94 0.77
N GLY A 227 5.91 -22.01 2.09
CA GLY A 227 5.03 -22.94 2.77
C GLY A 227 3.59 -22.78 2.30
N ASP A 228 3.07 -21.57 2.43
CA ASP A 228 1.69 -21.20 2.05
C ASP A 228 1.56 -20.74 0.59
N THR A 229 2.64 -20.31 -0.06
CA THR A 229 2.63 -19.79 -1.44
C THR A 229 2.96 -20.84 -2.50
N LYS A 230 3.10 -22.12 -2.12
CA LYS A 230 3.42 -23.18 -3.07
C LYS A 230 2.31 -23.34 -4.11
N GLY A 231 2.67 -23.15 -5.38
CA GLY A 231 1.73 -23.25 -6.49
C GLY A 231 0.90 -21.98 -6.74
N MET A 232 1.16 -20.87 -6.02
CA MET A 232 0.55 -19.57 -6.30
C MET A 232 1.53 -18.61 -6.96
N ASN A 233 1.00 -17.77 -7.82
CA ASN A 233 1.68 -16.60 -8.36
C ASN A 233 1.43 -15.41 -7.43
N VAL A 234 2.37 -15.11 -6.53
CA VAL A 234 2.24 -14.03 -5.55
C VAL A 234 3.34 -13.00 -5.77
N ILE A 235 2.94 -11.76 -5.99
CA ILE A 235 3.82 -10.61 -5.96
C ILE A 235 3.58 -9.88 -4.64
N THR A 236 4.64 -9.67 -3.87
CA THR A 236 4.58 -8.90 -2.61
C THR A 236 5.32 -7.59 -2.75
N LEU A 237 4.65 -6.50 -2.43
CA LEU A 237 5.20 -5.16 -2.38
C LEU A 237 5.29 -4.73 -0.93
N PHE A 238 6.43 -4.27 -0.50
CA PHE A 238 6.65 -3.78 0.86
C PHE A 238 7.16 -2.35 0.82
N THR A 239 6.83 -1.55 1.84
CA THR A 239 7.46 -0.25 2.07
C THR A 239 8.18 -0.23 3.41
N THR A 240 9.23 0.58 3.50
CA THR A 240 9.89 0.93 4.76
C THR A 240 10.49 2.33 4.68
N ASN A 241 10.51 3.02 5.80
CA ASN A 241 11.27 4.25 5.97
C ASN A 241 12.64 3.99 6.61
N HIS A 242 12.89 2.75 7.08
CA HIS A 242 14.03 2.36 7.90
C HIS A 242 14.61 1.04 7.42
N LEU A 243 15.35 1.07 6.29
CA LEU A 243 15.98 -0.13 5.73
C LEU A 243 16.96 -0.77 6.72
N GLU A 244 17.61 0.03 7.54
CA GLU A 244 18.55 -0.40 8.58
C GLU A 244 17.90 -1.24 9.69
N LEU A 245 16.58 -1.14 9.87
CA LEU A 245 15.81 -1.92 10.83
C LEU A 245 15.30 -3.25 10.24
N ILE A 246 15.41 -3.44 8.93
CA ILE A 246 14.95 -4.66 8.26
C ILE A 246 16.00 -5.77 8.51
N GLU A 247 15.52 -6.89 9.06
CA GLU A 247 16.39 -8.04 9.29
C GLU A 247 17.00 -8.57 7.98
N PRO A 248 18.32 -8.80 7.88
CA PRO A 248 18.98 -9.25 6.64
C PRO A 248 18.41 -10.55 6.06
N THR A 249 17.82 -11.41 6.89
CA THR A 249 17.16 -12.66 6.41
C THR A 249 15.91 -12.39 5.59
N PHE A 250 15.25 -11.26 5.80
CA PHE A 250 14.10 -10.81 5.01
C PHE A 250 14.52 -10.46 3.56
N LEU A 251 15.71 -9.89 3.40
CA LEU A 251 16.25 -9.43 2.10
C LEU A 251 16.84 -10.56 1.24
N ARG A 252 16.71 -11.84 1.64
CA ARG A 252 17.24 -12.97 0.85
C ARG A 252 16.42 -13.20 -0.40
N GLY A 253 17.09 -13.52 -1.51
CA GLY A 253 16.61 -13.49 -2.89
C GLY A 253 15.39 -14.31 -3.29
N LYS A 254 14.84 -15.17 -2.42
CA LYS A 254 13.54 -15.84 -2.65
C LYS A 254 12.37 -15.11 -1.98
N ARG A 255 12.66 -14.17 -1.07
CA ARG A 255 11.69 -13.36 -0.32
C ARG A 255 11.55 -12.00 -0.97
N ILE A 256 12.64 -11.23 -0.98
CA ILE A 256 12.73 -9.94 -1.66
C ILE A 256 13.68 -10.08 -2.85
N GLY A 257 13.13 -10.00 -4.04
CA GLY A 257 13.92 -10.08 -5.28
C GLY A 257 14.65 -8.78 -5.59
N LYS A 258 14.15 -7.65 -5.12
CA LYS A 258 14.72 -6.32 -5.35
C LYS A 258 14.37 -5.35 -4.24
N VAL A 259 15.37 -4.63 -3.74
CA VAL A 259 15.19 -3.39 -2.99
C VAL A 259 15.28 -2.23 -3.97
N ILE A 260 14.35 -1.32 -3.90
CA ILE A 260 14.21 -0.16 -4.79
C ILE A 260 14.16 1.08 -3.92
N SER A 261 15.20 1.91 -4.06
CA SER A 261 15.33 3.15 -3.30
C SER A 261 14.57 4.27 -3.99
N LEU A 262 13.76 4.99 -3.23
CA LEU A 262 13.11 6.23 -3.62
C LEU A 262 13.71 7.36 -2.78
N GLY A 263 14.30 8.32 -3.47
CA GLY A 263 14.97 9.46 -2.84
C GLY A 263 14.28 10.78 -3.11
N ALA A 264 14.95 11.83 -2.70
CA ALA A 264 14.64 13.18 -3.11
C ALA A 264 14.84 13.36 -4.62
N LEU A 265 14.32 14.44 -5.15
CA LEU A 265 14.43 14.78 -6.58
C LEU A 265 15.90 15.13 -6.93
N ASP A 266 16.42 14.50 -7.98
CA ASP A 266 17.62 14.95 -8.66
C ASP A 266 17.29 16.08 -9.67
N GLU A 267 18.27 16.60 -10.39
CA GLU A 267 18.04 17.71 -11.32
C GLU A 267 17.09 17.32 -12.46
N ALA A 268 17.20 16.11 -12.98
CA ALA A 268 16.39 15.63 -14.09
C ALA A 268 14.94 15.40 -13.66
N THR A 269 14.75 14.74 -12.54
CA THR A 269 13.42 14.49 -11.96
C THR A 269 12.76 15.77 -11.44
N ALA A 270 13.53 16.71 -10.88
CA ALA A 270 13.02 18.03 -10.49
C ALA A 270 12.51 18.82 -11.71
N LYS A 271 13.27 18.78 -12.82
CA LYS A 271 12.86 19.41 -14.07
C LYS A 271 11.58 18.79 -14.61
N GLU A 272 11.54 17.46 -14.72
CA GLU A 272 10.36 16.74 -15.18
C GLU A 272 9.15 17.01 -14.26
N PHE A 273 9.37 17.09 -12.95
CA PHE A 273 8.32 17.40 -11.97
C PHE A 273 7.72 18.80 -12.24
N ILE A 274 8.57 19.80 -12.44
CA ILE A 274 8.13 21.17 -12.76
C ILE A 274 7.37 21.18 -14.09
N GLU A 275 7.93 20.60 -15.15
CA GLU A 275 7.31 20.56 -16.48
C GLU A 275 5.94 19.90 -16.45
N ARG A 276 5.79 18.80 -15.72
CA ARG A 276 4.51 18.08 -15.60
C ARG A 276 3.51 18.75 -14.66
N SER A 277 3.99 19.53 -13.70
CA SER A 277 3.13 20.26 -12.76
C SER A 277 2.41 21.45 -13.40
N PHE A 278 3.04 22.08 -14.40
CA PHE A 278 2.54 23.28 -15.06
C PHE A 278 2.15 22.99 -16.53
N VAL A 279 1.28 21.97 -16.71
CA VAL A 279 0.69 21.64 -18.01
C VAL A 279 -0.65 22.38 -18.21
N GLY A 280 -1.13 22.42 -19.46
CA GLY A 280 -2.41 23.04 -19.81
C GLY A 280 -2.27 24.55 -20.03
N ASP A 281 -2.90 25.36 -19.21
CA ASP A 281 -2.96 26.83 -19.37
C ASP A 281 -1.66 27.54 -18.97
N TYR A 282 -0.72 26.85 -18.34
CA TYR A 282 0.54 27.44 -17.88
C TYR A 282 1.62 27.43 -18.97
N THR A 283 2.47 28.47 -18.97
CA THR A 283 3.63 28.59 -19.84
C THR A 283 4.89 28.78 -19.00
N LEU A 284 5.81 27.82 -19.09
CA LEU A 284 7.13 27.92 -18.46
C LEU A 284 8.02 28.85 -19.29
N GLN A 285 8.55 29.91 -18.67
CA GLN A 285 9.44 30.87 -19.34
C GLN A 285 10.71 31.08 -18.54
N GLY A 286 11.85 30.89 -19.17
CA GLY A 286 13.18 31.05 -18.57
C GLY A 286 13.93 29.74 -18.38
N ASP A 287 15.09 29.82 -17.75
CA ASP A 287 15.95 28.65 -17.45
C ASP A 287 15.75 28.22 -16.01
N PHE A 288 15.24 27.00 -15.82
CA PHE A 288 14.98 26.40 -14.51
C PHE A 288 16.16 25.60 -13.94
N SER A 289 17.29 25.53 -14.64
CA SER A 289 18.45 24.70 -14.24
C SER A 289 18.97 25.05 -12.84
N ALA A 290 19.06 26.35 -12.53
CA ALA A 290 19.51 26.81 -11.22
C ALA A 290 18.55 26.40 -10.09
N VAL A 291 17.23 26.43 -10.34
CA VAL A 291 16.20 26.03 -9.39
C VAL A 291 16.21 24.51 -9.21
N CYS A 292 16.32 23.73 -10.29
CA CYS A 292 16.44 22.27 -10.21
C CYS A 292 17.67 21.86 -9.40
N LYS A 293 18.80 22.54 -9.59
CA LYS A 293 20.00 22.33 -8.79
C LYS A 293 19.76 22.64 -7.32
N GLN A 294 19.08 23.73 -6.99
CA GLN A 294 18.73 24.09 -5.61
C GLN A 294 17.82 23.03 -4.99
N ILE A 295 16.81 22.51 -5.70
CA ILE A 295 15.91 21.44 -5.25
C ILE A 295 16.71 20.19 -4.90
N ARG A 296 17.61 19.75 -5.78
CA ARG A 296 18.52 18.63 -5.55
C ARG A 296 19.40 18.86 -4.31
N ASP A 297 20.09 20.00 -4.24
CA ASP A 297 21.04 20.32 -3.17
C ASP A 297 20.35 20.46 -1.81
N SER A 298 19.06 20.81 -1.81
CA SER A 298 18.21 20.88 -0.62
C SER A 298 17.53 19.55 -0.27
N ASN A 299 17.77 18.50 -1.05
CA ASN A 299 17.24 17.15 -0.82
C ASN A 299 15.70 17.12 -0.69
N ILE A 300 14.99 17.85 -1.56
CA ILE A 300 13.53 17.98 -1.51
C ILE A 300 12.87 16.72 -2.06
N ALA A 301 12.04 16.09 -1.24
CA ALA A 301 11.26 14.93 -1.65
C ALA A 301 10.04 15.34 -2.52
N PRO A 302 9.55 14.43 -3.39
CA PRO A 302 8.42 14.71 -4.30
C PRO A 302 7.16 15.27 -3.63
N ALA A 303 6.79 14.78 -2.45
CA ALA A 303 5.61 15.28 -1.74
C ALA A 303 5.75 16.77 -1.38
N PHE A 304 6.91 17.17 -0.90
CA PHE A 304 7.17 18.58 -0.56
C PHE A 304 7.27 19.45 -1.82
N MET A 305 7.77 18.89 -2.93
CA MET A 305 7.76 19.61 -4.20
C MET A 305 6.33 19.86 -4.70
N ALA A 306 5.39 18.93 -4.44
CA ALA A 306 3.98 19.13 -4.76
C ALA A 306 3.39 20.31 -3.97
N GLU A 307 3.67 20.41 -2.66
CA GLU A 307 3.27 21.54 -1.82
C GLU A 307 3.87 22.87 -2.32
N ILE A 308 5.14 22.88 -2.71
CA ILE A 308 5.81 24.05 -3.29
C ILE A 308 5.11 24.48 -4.58
N VAL A 309 4.79 23.55 -5.46
CA VAL A 309 4.07 23.85 -6.71
C VAL A 309 2.67 24.41 -6.44
N GLU A 310 1.97 23.84 -5.47
CA GLU A 310 0.64 24.32 -5.07
C GLU A 310 0.71 25.75 -4.53
N SER A 311 1.70 26.05 -3.70
CA SER A 311 1.96 27.41 -3.22
C SER A 311 2.20 28.38 -4.37
N VAL A 312 3.07 28.03 -5.34
CA VAL A 312 3.33 28.86 -6.53
C VAL A 312 2.05 29.11 -7.31
N LYS A 313 1.23 28.09 -7.55
CA LYS A 313 -0.05 28.25 -8.26
C LYS A 313 -1.00 29.18 -7.51
N SER A 314 -1.05 29.07 -6.18
CA SER A 314 -1.87 29.94 -5.33
C SER A 314 -1.39 31.39 -5.40
N ASP A 315 -0.09 31.62 -5.33
CA ASP A 315 0.49 32.98 -5.43
C ASP A 315 0.21 33.59 -6.81
N MET A 316 0.27 32.80 -7.88
CA MET A 316 -0.01 33.27 -9.26
C MET A 316 -1.46 33.75 -9.41
N ILE A 317 -2.42 33.18 -8.69
CA ILE A 317 -3.81 33.67 -8.66
C ILE A 317 -3.88 35.08 -8.07
N PHE A 318 -3.11 35.36 -7.02
CA PHE A 318 -3.04 36.70 -6.42
C PHE A 318 -2.26 37.69 -7.29
N MET A 319 -1.43 37.24 -8.23
CA MET A 319 -0.69 38.04 -9.20
C MET A 319 -1.46 38.25 -10.50
N ASP A 320 -2.68 38.74 -10.44
CA ASP A 320 -3.59 38.99 -11.58
C ASP A 320 -3.84 37.74 -12.46
N ASP A 321 -3.90 36.54 -11.82
CA ASP A 321 -4.13 35.25 -12.47
C ASP A 321 -3.13 34.99 -13.63
N THR A 322 -1.88 35.34 -13.43
CA THR A 322 -0.84 35.10 -14.46
C THR A 322 -0.68 33.60 -14.74
N LYS A 323 -0.53 33.25 -16.01
CA LYS A 323 -0.28 31.87 -16.47
C LYS A 323 1.19 31.64 -16.84
N VAL A 324 2.03 32.66 -16.72
CA VAL A 324 3.47 32.55 -17.02
C VAL A 324 4.24 32.21 -15.77
N VAL A 325 4.87 31.05 -15.74
CA VAL A 325 5.68 30.55 -14.62
C VAL A 325 7.14 30.93 -14.88
N LEU A 326 7.72 31.69 -13.97
CA LEU A 326 9.12 32.09 -14.01
C LEU A 326 9.93 31.29 -12.96
N PRO A 327 11.22 31.00 -13.21
CA PRO A 327 12.09 30.30 -12.25
C PRO A 327 12.13 30.95 -10.88
N GLN A 328 12.06 32.27 -10.82
CA GLN A 328 12.05 33.01 -9.55
C GLN A 328 10.87 32.71 -8.65
N TYR A 329 9.67 32.36 -9.20
CA TYR A 329 8.51 32.01 -8.39
C TYR A 329 8.74 30.71 -7.63
N ILE A 330 9.26 29.68 -8.34
CA ILE A 330 9.59 28.41 -7.71
C ILE A 330 10.74 28.58 -6.71
N LYS A 331 11.76 29.38 -7.05
CA LYS A 331 12.87 29.68 -6.15
C LYS A 331 12.41 30.27 -4.82
N VAL A 332 11.55 31.29 -4.86
CA VAL A 332 11.00 31.93 -3.66
C VAL A 332 10.19 30.95 -2.83
N ALA A 333 9.36 30.12 -3.45
CA ALA A 333 8.57 29.09 -2.76
C ALA A 333 9.47 28.02 -2.12
N VAL A 334 10.53 27.55 -2.81
CA VAL A 334 11.54 26.63 -2.23
C VAL A 334 12.22 27.25 -1.01
N GLU A 335 12.66 28.50 -1.09
CA GLU A 335 13.29 29.19 0.03
C GLU A 335 12.32 29.40 1.22
N SER A 336 11.05 29.67 0.94
CA SER A 336 10.00 29.76 1.96
C SER A 336 9.79 28.42 2.66
N TYR A 337 9.66 27.33 1.89
CA TYR A 337 9.54 25.98 2.42
C TYR A 337 10.74 25.60 3.31
N LEU A 338 11.97 25.82 2.85
CA LEU A 338 13.17 25.51 3.63
C LEU A 338 13.25 26.29 4.94
N ARG A 339 12.78 27.53 4.96
CA ARG A 339 12.66 28.31 6.21
C ARG A 339 11.65 27.69 7.18
N GLN A 340 10.51 27.22 6.70
CA GLN A 340 9.49 26.55 7.53
C GLN A 340 10.02 25.25 8.14
N VAL A 341 10.68 24.41 7.35
CA VAL A 341 11.32 23.18 7.83
C VAL A 341 12.39 23.48 8.87
N GLY A 342 13.22 24.49 8.63
CA GLY A 342 14.24 24.90 9.60
C GLY A 342 13.66 25.40 10.93
N LEU A 343 12.51 26.06 10.92
CA LEU A 343 11.79 26.48 12.13
C LEU A 343 11.19 25.27 12.86
N ALA A 344 10.60 24.32 12.13
CA ALA A 344 10.05 23.09 12.72
C ALA A 344 11.14 22.27 13.40
N GLN A 345 12.30 22.05 12.74
CA GLN A 345 13.42 21.30 13.30
C GLN A 345 13.98 21.98 14.58
N LYS A 346 14.04 23.31 14.62
CA LYS A 346 14.45 24.02 15.84
C LYS A 346 13.47 23.81 16.98
N LYS A 347 12.16 23.79 16.68
CA LYS A 347 11.13 23.53 17.68
C LYS A 347 11.20 22.11 18.23
N ASP A 348 11.41 21.11 17.36
CA ASP A 348 11.56 19.70 17.78
C ASP A 348 12.80 19.51 18.69
N MET A 349 13.91 20.18 18.38
CA MET A 349 15.11 20.11 19.24
C MET A 349 14.87 20.74 20.62
N THR A 350 14.01 21.74 20.74
CA THR A 350 13.67 22.34 22.02
C THR A 350 12.61 21.56 22.81
N GLU A 351 11.87 20.65 22.16
CA GLU A 351 10.78 19.88 22.77
C GLU A 351 11.14 18.42 23.06
N THR A 352 12.37 17.95 22.75
CA THR A 352 12.76 16.57 23.07
C THR A 352 12.74 16.32 24.58
N PRO A 353 12.35 15.10 25.03
CA PRO A 353 12.36 14.75 26.47
C PRO A 353 13.70 14.97 27.13
N GLU A 354 14.80 14.79 26.39
CA GLU A 354 16.17 14.99 26.88
C GLU A 354 16.48 16.48 27.09
N VAL A 355 16.03 17.35 26.20
CA VAL A 355 16.19 18.81 26.35
C VAL A 355 15.34 19.31 27.52
N LYS A 356 14.07 18.88 27.63
CA LYS A 356 13.20 19.20 28.79
C LYS A 356 13.75 18.69 30.10
N PHE A 357 14.34 17.48 30.08
CA PHE A 357 15.01 16.91 31.26
C PHE A 357 16.27 17.68 31.63
N ALA A 358 17.08 18.07 30.64
CA ALA A 358 18.27 18.88 30.86
C ALA A 358 17.92 20.28 31.41
N GLU A 359 16.86 20.91 30.88
CA GLU A 359 16.33 22.20 31.37
C GLU A 359 15.79 22.06 32.80
N SER A 360 15.05 20.98 33.10
CA SER A 360 14.54 20.72 34.45
C SER A 360 15.69 20.48 35.45
N ILE A 361 16.76 19.78 35.06
CA ILE A 361 17.96 19.61 35.89
C ILE A 361 18.66 20.95 36.11
N ARG A 362 18.80 21.79 35.07
CA ARG A 362 19.39 23.14 35.20
C ARG A 362 18.58 24.02 36.15
N GLU A 363 17.25 24.00 36.07
CA GLU A 363 16.36 24.73 36.98
C GLU A 363 16.50 24.25 38.44
N ILE A 364 16.53 22.91 38.65
CA ILE A 364 16.61 22.32 39.98
C ILE A 364 18.02 22.52 40.60
N THR A 365 19.09 22.36 39.81
CA THR A 365 20.46 22.44 40.28
C THR A 365 21.00 23.87 40.35
N GLY A 366 20.33 24.82 39.67
CA GLY A 366 20.77 26.22 39.63
C GLY A 366 22.16 26.44 38.98
N ILE A 367 22.61 25.48 38.14
CA ILE A 367 23.93 25.51 37.50
C ILE A 367 24.13 26.79 36.69
N ASP A 368 23.14 27.22 35.93
CA ASP A 368 23.22 28.50 35.18
C ASP A 368 23.40 29.73 36.09
N ARG A 369 22.88 29.66 37.34
CA ARG A 369 23.10 30.72 38.32
C ARG A 369 24.53 30.69 38.87
N VAL A 370 25.09 29.49 38.95
CA VAL A 370 26.47 29.32 39.43
C VAL A 370 27.46 29.74 38.37
N GLU A 371 27.26 29.34 37.09
CA GLU A 371 28.09 29.79 35.96
C GLU A 371 28.07 31.32 35.83
N LYS A 372 26.87 31.92 35.81
CA LYS A 372 26.71 33.37 35.71
C LYS A 372 27.37 34.11 36.88
N LYS A 373 27.34 33.50 38.07
CA LYS A 373 27.96 34.11 39.25
C LYS A 373 29.48 33.92 39.28
N VAL A 374 29.99 32.84 38.65
CA VAL A 374 31.40 32.60 38.43
C VAL A 374 31.97 33.58 37.40
N ASP A 375 31.23 33.81 36.29
CA ASP A 375 31.61 34.78 35.27
C ASP A 375 31.60 36.22 35.83
N GLU A 376 30.59 36.58 36.60
CA GLU A 376 30.55 37.89 37.32
C GLU A 376 31.72 38.03 38.30
N LEU A 377 32.15 37.00 38.98
CA LEU A 377 33.30 37.01 39.90
C LEU A 377 34.64 37.08 39.18
N ILE A 378 34.74 36.50 38.00
CA ILE A 378 35.93 36.56 37.12
C ILE A 378 36.07 38.00 36.58
N GLU A 379 34.96 38.62 36.09
CA GLU A 379 34.98 40.00 35.61
C GLU A 379 35.26 41.03 36.72
N MET A 380 35.04 40.68 37.98
CA MET A 380 35.37 41.57 39.13
C MET A 380 36.83 41.44 39.60
N GLN A 381 37.61 40.47 39.06
CA GLN A 381 39.04 40.30 39.45
C GLN A 381 40.01 40.81 38.38
N ASP A 382 39.53 41.26 37.22
CA ASP A 382 40.28 42.00 36.22
C ASP A 382 39.98 43.52 36.39
#